data_332e038f092e660ffc063b35454a4db5
#
_entry.id   332e038f092e660ffc063b35454a4db5
#
_cell.length_a   1.000
_cell.length_b   1.000
_cell.length_c   1.000
_cell.angle_alpha   90.00
_cell.angle_beta   90.00
_cell.angle_gamma   90.00
#
_symmetry.space_group_name_H-M   'P 1'
#
loop_
_entity.id
_entity.type
_entity.pdbx_description
1 polymer ?
#
loop_
_entity_poly.entity_id
_entity_poly.type
_entity_poly.pdbx_seq_one_letter_code
_entity_poly.pdbx_strand_id
1 'polypeptide(L)'
;EIKMRNFEASIPVGFFCYPISQAADITAFKATEVPVGEDQMPMIEQCKEIVHKFNTVYGETLTDPKIVLPSNKACLRLPGIDGKAKMSKSLGNCIYLSDEEADVKKTQ
;
A
#
# COMPACT_ATOMS: atom_id res chain seq x y z
N GLU A 1 -0.30 4.40 -12.18
CA GLU A 1 -1.55 4.73 -11.45
C GLU A 1 -2.17 6.08 -11.84
N ILE A 2 -1.37 7.12 -12.12
CA ILE A 2 -1.88 8.45 -12.51
C ILE A 2 -2.81 8.35 -13.72
N LYS A 3 -2.41 7.61 -14.76
CA LYS A 3 -3.25 7.38 -15.96
C LYS A 3 -4.50 6.56 -15.66
N MET A 4 -4.38 5.51 -14.84
CA MET A 4 -5.51 4.65 -14.44
C MET A 4 -6.57 5.40 -13.64
N ARG A 5 -6.20 6.46 -12.92
CA ARG A 5 -7.09 7.26 -12.07
C ARG A 5 -7.54 8.57 -12.73
N ASN A 6 -7.19 8.81 -14.00
CA ASN A 6 -7.48 10.07 -14.70
C ASN A 6 -6.95 11.33 -14.00
N PHE A 7 -5.80 11.25 -13.36
CA PHE A 7 -5.17 12.38 -12.68
C PHE A 7 -4.25 13.21 -13.58
N GLU A 8 -4.32 13.03 -14.90
CA GLU A 8 -3.42 13.71 -15.85
C GLU A 8 -3.56 15.23 -15.80
N ALA A 9 -4.78 15.75 -15.57
CA ALA A 9 -5.05 17.17 -15.48
C ALA A 9 -4.79 17.75 -14.09
N SER A 10 -4.88 16.94 -13.03
CA SER A 10 -4.72 17.37 -11.64
C SER A 10 -4.41 16.19 -10.74
N ILE A 11 -3.25 16.20 -10.11
CA ILE A 11 -2.86 15.17 -9.14
C ILE A 11 -3.22 15.66 -7.74
N PRO A 12 -4.10 14.93 -7.01
CA PRO A 12 -4.41 15.27 -5.63
C PRO A 12 -3.15 15.26 -4.74
N VAL A 13 -3.01 16.25 -3.88
CA VAL A 13 -1.85 16.38 -2.97
C VAL A 13 -1.68 15.12 -2.11
N GLY A 14 -2.77 14.57 -1.58
CA GLY A 14 -2.71 13.34 -0.79
C GLY A 14 -2.17 12.14 -1.56
N PHE A 15 -2.49 12.03 -2.85
CA PHE A 15 -1.93 11.00 -3.71
C PHE A 15 -0.43 11.17 -3.95
N PHE A 16 0.03 12.39 -4.06
CA PHE A 16 1.46 12.71 -4.24
C PHE A 16 2.26 12.50 -2.96
N CYS A 17 1.69 12.86 -1.79
CA CYS A 17 2.41 12.93 -0.52
C CYS A 17 2.30 11.66 0.34
N TYR A 18 1.30 10.78 0.13
CA TYR A 18 1.10 9.63 1.02
C TYR A 18 2.31 8.69 1.16
N PRO A 19 3.19 8.49 0.15
CA PRO A 19 4.36 7.63 0.33
C PRO A 19 5.31 8.11 1.43
N ILE A 20 5.41 9.42 1.62
CA ILE A 20 6.23 10.02 2.69
C ILE A 20 5.59 9.80 4.06
N SER A 21 4.27 9.94 4.15
CA SER A 21 3.51 9.62 5.38
C SER A 21 3.66 8.15 5.75
N GLN A 22 3.58 7.26 4.77
CA GLN A 22 3.78 5.82 4.95
C GLN A 22 5.20 5.51 5.44
N ALA A 23 6.22 6.16 4.88
CA ALA A 23 7.60 6.02 5.34
C ALA A 23 7.77 6.50 6.79
N ALA A 24 7.11 7.59 7.18
CA ALA A 24 7.11 8.09 8.53
C ALA A 24 6.47 7.09 9.52
N ASP A 25 5.35 6.48 9.15
CA ASP A 25 4.69 5.46 9.97
C ASP A 25 5.60 4.25 10.21
N ILE A 26 6.29 3.79 9.17
CA ILE A 26 7.21 2.65 9.26
C ILE A 26 8.41 2.98 10.16
N THR A 27 9.05 4.12 9.95
CA THR A 27 10.30 4.50 10.64
C THR A 27 10.07 4.94 12.07
N ALA A 28 8.92 5.56 12.39
CA ALA A 28 8.57 6.00 13.74
C ALA A 28 8.51 4.84 14.73
N PHE A 29 8.04 3.69 14.31
CA PHE A 29 7.95 2.48 15.13
C PHE A 29 9.16 1.56 14.98
N LYS A 30 10.18 1.95 14.23
CA LYS A 30 11.38 1.14 13.97
C LYS A 30 11.03 -0.25 13.44
N ALA A 31 10.05 -0.32 12.52
CA ALA A 31 9.61 -1.57 11.95
C ALA A 31 10.77 -2.28 11.25
N THR A 32 11.00 -3.54 11.59
CA THR A 32 12.02 -4.39 10.99
C THR A 32 11.48 -5.16 9.79
N GLU A 33 10.21 -5.52 9.84
CA GLU A 33 9.51 -6.25 8.79
C GLU A 33 8.16 -5.60 8.50
N VAL A 34 7.84 -5.45 7.21
CA VAL A 34 6.59 -4.82 6.76
C VAL A 34 5.88 -5.78 5.82
N PRO A 35 4.83 -6.47 6.28
CA PRO A 35 4.00 -7.32 5.42
C PRO A 35 3.18 -6.44 4.47
N VAL A 36 3.31 -6.68 3.18
CA VAL A 36 2.63 -5.87 2.15
C VAL A 36 2.22 -6.71 0.94
N GLY A 37 1.27 -6.21 0.16
CA GLY A 37 1.03 -6.69 -1.19
C GLY A 37 2.11 -6.19 -2.16
N GLU A 38 2.20 -6.80 -3.32
CA GLU A 38 3.22 -6.45 -4.33
C GLU A 38 3.13 -4.99 -4.81
N ASP A 39 1.94 -4.40 -4.79
CA ASP A 39 1.71 -3.00 -5.18
C ASP A 39 2.33 -1.98 -4.23
N GLN A 40 2.72 -2.39 -3.03
CA GLN A 40 3.37 -1.54 -2.04
C GLN A 40 4.91 -1.58 -2.11
N MET A 41 5.47 -2.46 -2.92
CA MET A 41 6.94 -2.56 -3.04
C MET A 41 7.62 -1.23 -3.36
N PRO A 42 7.14 -0.42 -4.33
CA PRO A 42 7.78 0.87 -4.62
C PRO A 42 7.80 1.83 -3.43
N MET A 43 6.76 1.81 -2.58
CA MET A 43 6.67 2.66 -1.38
C MET A 43 7.66 2.23 -0.32
N ILE A 44 7.83 0.93 -0.12
CA ILE A 44 8.81 0.42 0.85
C ILE A 44 10.25 0.64 0.34
N GLU A 45 10.51 0.49 -0.95
CA GLU A 45 11.81 0.81 -1.53
C GLU A 45 12.15 2.30 -1.35
N GLN A 46 11.18 3.20 -1.56
CA GLN A 46 11.36 4.62 -1.26
C GLN A 46 11.65 4.87 0.22
N CYS A 47 10.96 4.17 1.11
CA CYS A 47 11.23 4.24 2.54
C CYS A 47 12.68 3.82 2.87
N LYS A 48 13.16 2.74 2.27
CA LYS A 48 14.55 2.28 2.42
C LYS A 48 15.56 3.30 1.94
N GLU A 49 15.30 3.98 0.82
CA GLU A 49 16.15 5.07 0.34
C GLU A 49 16.20 6.25 1.32
N ILE A 50 15.06 6.62 1.92
CA ILE A 50 14.99 7.65 2.95
C ILE A 50 15.81 7.25 4.17
N VAL A 51 15.65 6.03 4.64
CA VAL A 51 16.44 5.48 5.78
C VAL A 51 17.92 5.53 5.48
N HIS A 52 18.33 5.09 4.29
CA HIS A 52 19.73 5.10 3.88
C HIS A 52 20.32 6.52 3.87
N LYS A 53 19.63 7.47 3.26
CA LYS A 53 20.06 8.88 3.22
C LYS A 53 20.13 9.49 4.61
N PHE A 54 19.13 9.26 5.43
CA PHE A 54 19.10 9.78 6.81
C PHE A 54 20.26 9.23 7.63
N ASN A 55 20.48 7.93 7.59
CA ASN A 55 21.56 7.28 8.32
C ASN A 55 22.96 7.68 7.83
N THR A 56 23.09 8.00 6.55
CA THR A 56 24.34 8.50 5.97
C THR A 56 24.71 9.89 6.54
N VAL A 57 23.72 10.75 6.75
CA VAL A 57 23.92 12.13 7.24
C VAL A 57 24.08 12.17 8.77
N TYR A 58 23.25 11.42 9.50
CA TYR A 58 23.10 11.53 10.96
C TYR A 58 23.65 10.32 11.74
N GLY A 59 24.18 9.32 11.05
CA GLY A 59 24.55 8.05 11.66
C GLY A 59 23.38 7.08 11.74
N GLU A 60 23.66 5.87 12.19
CA GLU A 60 22.70 4.75 12.26
C GLU A 60 21.56 5.06 13.26
N THR A 61 20.47 5.61 12.79
CA THR A 61 19.35 6.10 13.61
C THR A 61 18.03 5.40 13.25
N LEU A 62 17.71 5.31 11.96
CA LEU A 62 16.51 4.67 11.45
C LEU A 62 16.77 3.20 11.10
N THR A 63 15.76 2.35 11.32
CA THR A 63 15.84 0.93 11.00
C THR A 63 15.46 0.70 9.54
N ASP A 64 16.27 -0.06 8.81
CA ASP A 64 15.98 -0.44 7.42
C ASP A 64 14.87 -1.52 7.39
N PRO A 65 13.69 -1.23 6.84
CA PRO A 65 12.58 -2.15 6.84
C PRO A 65 12.74 -3.25 5.78
N LYS A 66 12.34 -4.47 6.12
CA LYS A 66 12.33 -5.62 5.24
C LYS A 66 10.93 -5.85 4.68
N ILE A 67 10.83 -6.01 3.36
CA ILE A 67 9.56 -6.35 2.71
C ILE A 67 9.24 -7.82 2.97
N VAL A 68 8.03 -8.08 3.43
CA VAL A 68 7.49 -9.45 3.58
C VAL A 68 6.29 -9.59 2.65
N LEU A 69 6.44 -10.41 1.62
CA LEU A 69 5.36 -10.71 0.68
C LEU A 69 4.65 -12.00 1.08
N PRO A 70 3.35 -12.14 0.76
CA PRO A 70 2.64 -13.38 0.94
C PRO A 70 3.30 -14.53 0.17
N SER A 71 3.41 -15.70 0.79
CA SER A 71 3.91 -16.93 0.12
C SER A 71 2.93 -17.46 -0.93
N ASN A 72 1.63 -17.21 -0.72
CA ASN A 72 0.61 -17.59 -1.70
C ASN A 72 0.49 -16.49 -2.77
N LYS A 73 0.74 -16.85 -4.03
CA LYS A 73 0.66 -15.94 -5.17
C LYS A 73 -0.72 -15.29 -5.34
N ALA A 74 -1.79 -15.97 -4.96
CA ALA A 74 -3.15 -15.42 -5.01
C ALA A 74 -3.36 -14.25 -4.04
N CYS A 75 -2.53 -14.15 -3.00
CA CYS A 75 -2.59 -13.09 -1.99
C CYS A 75 -1.67 -11.89 -2.31
N LEU A 76 -0.84 -11.97 -3.35
CA LEU A 76 0.04 -10.86 -3.73
C LEU A 76 -0.73 -9.61 -4.13
N ARG A 77 -1.89 -9.80 -4.77
CA ARG A 77 -2.80 -8.73 -5.13
C ARG A 77 -4.24 -9.22 -4.94
N LEU A 78 -4.93 -8.65 -3.97
CA LEU A 78 -6.30 -9.04 -3.65
C LEU A 78 -7.25 -8.62 -4.78
N PRO A 79 -7.90 -9.58 -5.48
CA PRO A 79 -8.87 -9.26 -6.51
C PRO A 79 -10.15 -8.71 -5.87
N GLY A 80 -10.87 -7.85 -6.63
CA GLY A 80 -12.20 -7.44 -6.24
C GLY A 80 -13.20 -8.61 -6.29
N ILE A 81 -14.35 -8.43 -5.68
CA ILE A 81 -15.45 -9.42 -5.71
C ILE A 81 -15.99 -9.69 -7.13
N ASP A 82 -15.69 -8.80 -8.06
CA ASP A 82 -15.99 -8.94 -9.49
C ASP A 82 -14.96 -9.81 -10.25
N GLY A 83 -13.86 -10.20 -9.60
CA GLY A 83 -12.78 -10.99 -10.18
C GLY A 83 -11.98 -10.31 -11.29
N LYS A 84 -12.21 -9.02 -11.56
CA LYS A 84 -11.62 -8.32 -12.71
C LYS A 84 -10.46 -7.41 -12.34
N ALA A 85 -10.62 -6.62 -11.30
CA ALA A 85 -9.64 -5.61 -10.91
C ALA A 85 -9.22 -5.82 -9.45
N LYS A 86 -8.17 -5.11 -9.02
CA LYS A 86 -7.81 -5.04 -7.60
C LYS A 86 -9.01 -4.56 -6.79
N MET A 87 -9.25 -5.18 -5.64
CA MET A 87 -10.27 -4.74 -4.69
C MET A 87 -10.04 -3.28 -4.30
N SER A 88 -11.03 -2.45 -4.48
CA SER A 88 -10.95 -1.02 -4.20
C SER A 88 -12.30 -0.42 -3.85
N LYS A 89 -12.32 0.38 -2.79
CA LYS A 89 -13.50 1.14 -2.38
C LYS A 89 -14.02 2.04 -3.52
N SER A 90 -13.13 2.69 -4.26
CA SER A 90 -13.48 3.60 -5.35
C SER A 90 -14.10 2.89 -6.56
N LEU A 91 -13.84 1.60 -6.73
CA LEU A 91 -14.42 0.79 -7.80
C LEU A 91 -15.72 0.08 -7.36
N GLY A 92 -16.08 0.15 -6.08
CA GLY A 92 -17.26 -0.52 -5.55
C GLY A 92 -17.22 -2.06 -5.60
N ASN A 93 -16.02 -2.64 -5.75
CA ASN A 93 -15.80 -4.08 -5.89
C ASN A 93 -15.20 -4.72 -4.62
N CYS A 94 -15.60 -4.21 -3.46
CA CYS A 94 -15.16 -4.70 -2.16
C CYS A 94 -16.36 -5.00 -1.26
N ILE A 95 -16.11 -5.71 -0.17
CA ILE A 95 -17.08 -5.92 0.90
C ILE A 95 -16.93 -4.76 1.87
N TYR A 96 -18.02 -4.05 2.13
CA TYR A 96 -18.03 -2.94 3.09
C TYR A 96 -18.47 -3.43 4.47
N LEU A 97 -17.99 -2.76 5.52
CA LEU A 97 -18.40 -3.05 6.89
C LEU A 97 -19.89 -2.76 7.14
N SER A 98 -20.51 -1.95 6.27
CA SER A 98 -21.93 -1.61 6.30
C SER A 98 -22.81 -2.54 5.47
N ASP A 99 -22.23 -3.51 4.77
CA ASP A 99 -22.99 -4.43 3.93
C ASP A 99 -23.84 -5.37 4.79
N GLU A 100 -25.03 -5.66 4.30
CA GLU A 100 -25.91 -6.63 4.95
C GLU A 100 -25.52 -8.07 4.59
N GLU A 101 -25.93 -9.01 5.41
CA GLU A 101 -25.62 -10.44 5.22
C GLU A 101 -26.00 -10.94 3.82
N ALA A 102 -27.11 -10.47 3.28
CA ALA A 102 -27.57 -10.84 1.92
C ALA A 102 -26.61 -10.38 0.82
N ASP A 103 -25.95 -9.21 1.00
CA ASP A 103 -25.00 -8.68 0.04
C ASP A 103 -23.68 -9.43 0.09
N VAL A 104 -23.21 -9.74 1.31
CA VAL A 104 -21.99 -10.53 1.51
C VAL A 104 -22.12 -11.94 0.93
N LYS A 105 -23.30 -12.58 1.07
CA LYS A 105 -23.55 -13.91 0.51
C LYS A 105 -23.58 -13.97 -1.01
N LYS A 106 -23.90 -12.87 -1.69
CA LYS A 106 -23.86 -12.80 -3.17
C LYS A 106 -22.46 -12.77 -3.75
N THR A 107 -21.45 -12.53 -2.92
CA THR A 107 -20.05 -12.34 -3.31
C THR A 107 -19.17 -13.58 -3.06
N GLN A 108 -19.78 -14.69 -2.67
CA GLN A 108 -19.09 -15.98 -2.49
C GLN A 108 -19.19 -16.83 -3.80
#